data_409d0709f2c598f5b7abadfe013be71a
#
_entry.id   409d0709f2c598f5b7abadfe013be71a
#
_cell.length_a   1.000
_cell.length_b   1.000
_cell.length_c   1.000
_cell.angle_alpha   90.00
_cell.angle_beta   90.00
_cell.angle_gamma   90.00
#
_symmetry.space_group_name_H-M   'P 1'
#
loop_
_entity.id
_entity.type
_entity.pdbx_description
1 polymer ?
#
loop_
_entity_poly.entity_id
_entity_poly.type
_entity_poly.pdbx_seq_one_letter_code
_entity_poly.pdbx_strand_id
1 'polypeptide(L)'
;MEAPTEFPATATPNPALVEQDITFTDVTPGNIVAWQWDFGDGEGDNTEITTHSYPDGGVYVVTLTIVDNIGCIDTVSKEISIALLPVLPSGFTPNGDGENDVFIIRGGPFRNVDFKVYNNWGQVIFESNDSEVGWDGTYKGKIVPPGSYNWTAKVKDIYSDKKKEFSGSLSVIR
;
A
#
# COMPACT_ATOMS: atom_id res chain seq x y z
N MET A 1 -16.52 23.03 -27.28
CA MET A 1 -15.27 22.32 -26.97
C MET A 1 -15.68 20.95 -26.45
N GLU A 2 -15.21 19.87 -27.06
CA GLU A 2 -15.53 18.52 -26.62
C GLU A 2 -14.81 18.31 -25.28
N ALA A 3 -15.50 17.80 -24.26
CA ALA A 3 -14.89 17.50 -22.96
C ALA A 3 -13.73 16.53 -23.18
N PRO A 4 -12.58 16.72 -22.54
CA PRO A 4 -11.46 15.81 -22.66
C PRO A 4 -11.89 14.41 -22.18
N THR A 5 -11.75 13.42 -23.07
CA THR A 5 -12.11 12.02 -22.80
C THR A 5 -11.06 11.29 -21.96
N GLU A 6 -9.93 11.91 -21.68
CA GLU A 6 -8.83 11.37 -20.88
C GLU A 6 -8.39 12.39 -19.84
N PHE A 7 -7.90 11.91 -18.69
CA PHE A 7 -7.36 12.74 -17.63
C PHE A 7 -6.11 13.49 -18.16
N PRO A 8 -6.19 14.81 -18.40
CA PRO A 8 -5.11 15.57 -19.01
C PRO A 8 -4.03 15.94 -17.99
N ALA A 9 -3.80 15.08 -17.02
CA ALA A 9 -2.74 15.25 -16.05
C ALA A 9 -2.01 13.94 -15.80
N THR A 10 -0.72 14.02 -15.51
CA THR A 10 0.10 12.88 -15.12
C THR A 10 0.29 12.83 -13.62
N ALA A 11 0.36 11.62 -13.06
CA ALA A 11 0.76 11.36 -11.69
C ALA A 11 1.87 10.30 -11.72
N THR A 12 3.04 10.63 -11.20
CA THR A 12 4.20 9.73 -11.26
C THR A 12 4.97 9.73 -9.94
N PRO A 13 5.19 8.56 -9.31
CA PRO A 13 4.72 7.23 -9.71
C PRO A 13 3.22 7.00 -9.45
N ASN A 14 2.61 6.08 -10.21
CA ASN A 14 1.28 5.55 -9.91
C ASN A 14 1.23 4.06 -10.37
N PRO A 15 1.03 3.08 -9.45
CA PRO A 15 0.83 3.27 -8.01
C PRO A 15 2.09 3.76 -7.28
N ALA A 16 1.90 4.47 -6.18
CA ALA A 16 2.95 4.92 -5.27
C ALA A 16 2.92 4.14 -3.94
N LEU A 17 3.95 4.33 -3.13
CA LEU A 17 3.98 3.84 -1.75
C LEU A 17 3.54 4.95 -0.80
N VAL A 18 3.12 4.55 0.40
CA VAL A 18 2.90 5.47 1.54
C VAL A 18 4.14 6.34 1.74
N GLU A 19 3.93 7.63 2.01
CA GLU A 19 4.96 8.67 2.18
C GLU A 19 5.90 8.87 0.97
N GLN A 20 5.58 8.28 -0.18
CA GLN A 20 6.32 8.52 -1.42
C GLN A 20 5.75 9.75 -2.15
N ASP A 21 6.62 10.67 -2.50
CA ASP A 21 6.25 11.84 -3.31
C ASP A 21 5.76 11.42 -4.69
N ILE A 22 4.60 11.93 -5.06
CA ILE A 22 3.98 11.79 -6.38
C ILE A 22 3.98 13.15 -7.03
N THR A 23 4.57 13.25 -8.20
CA THR A 23 4.52 14.47 -9.00
C THR A 23 3.26 14.46 -9.84
N PHE A 24 2.45 15.48 -9.70
CA PHE A 24 1.27 15.76 -10.50
C PHE A 24 1.60 16.90 -11.46
N THR A 25 1.28 16.70 -12.74
CA THR A 25 1.55 17.68 -13.80
C THR A 25 0.33 17.79 -14.68
N ASP A 26 -0.18 19.01 -14.86
CA ASP A 26 -1.16 19.30 -15.91
C ASP A 26 -0.48 19.25 -17.28
N VAL A 27 -1.11 18.57 -18.20
CA VAL A 27 -0.69 18.51 -19.63
C VAL A 27 -1.82 18.94 -20.56
N THR A 28 -2.78 19.68 -20.05
CA THR A 28 -3.91 20.22 -20.83
C THR A 28 -3.39 21.18 -21.91
N PRO A 29 -3.76 20.96 -23.17
CA PRO A 29 -3.36 21.87 -24.22
C PRO A 29 -4.14 23.20 -24.13
N GLY A 30 -3.46 24.32 -24.32
CA GLY A 30 -4.06 25.65 -24.32
C GLY A 30 -3.36 26.62 -23.39
N ASN A 31 -3.99 27.80 -23.20
CA ASN A 31 -3.47 28.83 -22.29
C ASN A 31 -4.20 28.72 -20.95
N ILE A 32 -3.75 27.82 -20.10
CA ILE A 32 -4.28 27.69 -18.73
C ILE A 32 -3.64 28.77 -17.87
N VAL A 33 -4.45 29.43 -17.04
CA VAL A 33 -4.03 30.55 -16.20
C VAL A 33 -4.25 30.29 -14.70
N ALA A 34 -5.00 29.22 -14.34
CA ALA A 34 -5.18 28.81 -12.95
C ALA A 34 -5.39 27.30 -12.85
N TRP A 35 -4.89 26.73 -11.77
CA TRP A 35 -4.99 25.33 -11.38
C TRP A 35 -5.52 25.24 -9.96
N GLN A 36 -6.27 24.20 -9.69
CA GLN A 36 -6.69 23.81 -8.36
C GLN A 36 -6.70 22.30 -8.26
N TRP A 37 -5.78 21.75 -7.50
CA TRP A 37 -5.72 20.34 -7.15
C TRP A 37 -6.44 20.08 -5.85
N ASP A 38 -7.21 19.01 -5.81
CA ASP A 38 -7.73 18.36 -4.60
C ASP A 38 -7.20 16.92 -4.63
N PHE A 39 -6.39 16.54 -3.64
CA PHE A 39 -5.75 15.23 -3.60
C PHE A 39 -6.66 14.13 -3.02
N GLY A 40 -7.86 14.48 -2.55
CA GLY A 40 -8.86 13.55 -2.05
C GLY A 40 -8.61 13.08 -0.61
N ASP A 41 -7.67 13.70 0.11
CA ASP A 41 -7.38 13.50 1.53
C ASP A 41 -7.63 14.77 2.38
N GLY A 42 -8.12 15.83 1.74
CA GLY A 42 -8.37 17.12 2.33
C GLY A 42 -7.27 18.14 2.10
N GLU A 43 -6.19 17.75 1.43
CA GLU A 43 -5.12 18.66 0.99
C GLU A 43 -5.26 19.02 -0.50
N GLY A 44 -4.62 20.10 -0.92
CA GLY A 44 -4.67 20.58 -2.30
C GLY A 44 -3.56 21.58 -2.61
N ASP A 45 -3.42 21.92 -3.90
CA ASP A 45 -2.44 22.88 -4.42
C ASP A 45 -3.00 23.67 -5.60
N ASN A 46 -2.34 24.79 -5.96
CA ASN A 46 -2.80 25.70 -7.03
C ASN A 46 -1.72 25.97 -8.07
N THR A 47 -0.78 25.06 -8.26
CA THR A 47 0.31 25.18 -9.22
C THR A 47 0.15 24.21 -10.39
N GLU A 48 0.72 24.54 -11.55
CA GLU A 48 0.69 23.68 -12.74
C GLU A 48 1.35 22.32 -12.49
N ILE A 49 2.45 22.32 -11.73
CA ILE A 49 3.17 21.13 -11.30
C ILE A 49 3.26 21.17 -9.79
N THR A 50 2.88 20.08 -9.15
CA THR A 50 2.94 19.95 -7.71
C THR A 50 3.39 18.56 -7.29
N THR A 51 3.76 18.41 -6.02
CA THR A 51 4.07 17.12 -5.40
C THR A 51 3.22 16.92 -4.17
N HIS A 52 2.75 15.68 -3.98
CA HIS A 52 1.99 15.30 -2.81
C HIS A 52 2.33 13.86 -2.40
N SER A 53 2.28 13.56 -1.11
CA SER A 53 2.47 12.22 -0.56
C SER A 53 1.35 11.90 0.42
N TYR A 54 0.97 10.63 0.48
CA TYR A 54 -0.15 10.16 1.32
C TYR A 54 0.38 9.40 2.52
N PRO A 55 -0.06 9.72 3.74
CA PRO A 55 0.39 9.04 4.97
C PRO A 55 -0.22 7.64 5.10
N ASP A 56 -1.36 7.39 4.47
CA ASP A 56 -2.08 6.13 4.55
C ASP A 56 -2.24 5.46 3.18
N GLY A 57 -2.26 4.12 3.18
CA GLY A 57 -2.56 3.35 1.97
C GLY A 57 -4.03 3.40 1.62
N GLY A 58 -4.34 3.45 0.33
CA GLY A 58 -5.72 3.54 -0.13
C GLY A 58 -5.86 3.89 -1.60
N VAL A 59 -7.07 4.20 -1.99
CA VAL A 59 -7.40 4.79 -3.29
C VAL A 59 -7.94 6.19 -3.05
N TYR A 60 -7.27 7.17 -3.61
CA TYR A 60 -7.62 8.58 -3.51
C TYR A 60 -8.14 9.07 -4.85
N VAL A 61 -9.21 9.85 -4.83
CA VAL A 61 -9.74 10.49 -6.04
C VAL A 61 -9.15 11.89 -6.13
N VAL A 62 -8.13 12.01 -6.97
CA VAL A 62 -7.49 13.32 -7.23
C VAL A 62 -8.27 14.05 -8.29
N THR A 63 -8.60 15.31 -8.02
CA THR A 63 -9.35 16.18 -8.91
C THR A 63 -8.51 17.40 -9.28
N LEU A 64 -8.41 17.67 -10.58
CA LEU A 64 -7.82 18.90 -11.12
C LEU A 64 -8.93 19.77 -11.71
N THR A 65 -9.02 21.00 -11.25
CA THR A 65 -9.84 22.06 -11.85
C THR A 65 -8.91 23.10 -12.46
N ILE A 66 -9.12 23.44 -13.71
CA ILE A 66 -8.33 24.43 -14.47
C ILE A 66 -9.21 25.54 -14.98
N VAL A 67 -8.60 26.72 -15.21
CA VAL A 67 -9.24 27.88 -15.83
C VAL A 67 -8.35 28.36 -16.97
N ASP A 68 -8.93 28.53 -18.15
CA ASP A 68 -8.22 29.10 -19.29
C ASP A 68 -8.23 30.64 -19.32
N ASN A 69 -7.50 31.23 -20.25
CA ASN A 69 -7.35 32.68 -20.38
C ASN A 69 -8.62 33.43 -20.84
N ILE A 70 -9.68 32.72 -21.22
CA ILE A 70 -11.00 33.27 -21.56
C ILE A 70 -12.04 33.01 -20.45
N GLY A 71 -11.64 32.38 -19.36
CA GLY A 71 -12.47 32.13 -18.17
C GLY A 71 -13.29 30.82 -18.24
N CYS A 72 -13.01 29.92 -19.17
CA CYS A 72 -13.62 28.60 -19.16
C CYS A 72 -13.01 27.74 -18.05
N ILE A 73 -13.88 27.04 -17.34
CA ILE A 73 -13.49 26.12 -16.25
C ILE A 73 -13.68 24.69 -16.75
N ASP A 74 -12.69 23.83 -16.51
CA ASP A 74 -12.81 22.39 -16.72
C ASP A 74 -12.34 21.63 -15.49
N THR A 75 -12.91 20.46 -15.23
CA THR A 75 -12.62 19.63 -14.06
C THR A 75 -12.54 18.18 -14.45
N VAL A 76 -11.50 17.51 -14.00
CA VAL A 76 -11.25 16.10 -14.26
C VAL A 76 -10.73 15.39 -13.01
N SER A 77 -11.10 14.13 -12.85
CA SER A 77 -10.71 13.32 -11.68
C SER A 77 -10.08 12.01 -12.09
N LYS A 78 -9.15 11.51 -11.27
CA LYS A 78 -8.47 10.23 -11.45
C LYS A 78 -8.22 9.55 -10.12
N GLU A 79 -8.37 8.23 -10.10
CA GLU A 79 -7.98 7.42 -8.95
C GLU A 79 -6.46 7.21 -8.91
N ILE A 80 -5.88 7.49 -7.77
CA ILE A 80 -4.47 7.27 -7.44
C ILE A 80 -4.41 6.20 -6.35
N SER A 81 -3.59 5.20 -6.57
CA SER A 81 -3.48 4.05 -5.67
C SER A 81 -2.21 4.13 -4.84
N ILE A 82 -2.36 4.10 -3.53
CA ILE A 82 -1.26 4.14 -2.55
C ILE A 82 -1.15 2.78 -1.88
N ALA A 83 -0.03 2.11 -2.09
CA ALA A 83 0.22 0.77 -1.57
C ALA A 83 1.03 0.80 -0.28
N LEU A 84 0.64 -0.02 0.70
CA LEU A 84 1.45 -0.33 1.87
C LEU A 84 2.38 -1.50 1.56
N LEU A 85 3.63 -1.41 2.02
CA LEU A 85 4.51 -2.58 2.04
C LEU A 85 4.06 -3.55 3.15
N PRO A 86 4.26 -4.87 2.96
CA PRO A 86 4.00 -5.82 4.03
C PRO A 86 4.98 -5.59 5.19
N VAL A 87 4.43 -5.45 6.37
CA VAL A 87 5.18 -5.31 7.61
C VAL A 87 4.94 -6.54 8.46
N LEU A 88 6.02 -7.17 8.90
CA LEU A 88 5.98 -8.30 9.82
C LEU A 88 6.80 -7.96 11.07
N PRO A 89 6.26 -8.21 12.28
CA PRO A 89 6.99 -7.96 13.50
C PRO A 89 8.24 -8.86 13.62
N SER A 90 9.25 -8.43 14.34
CA SER A 90 10.45 -9.24 14.60
C SER A 90 10.26 -10.28 15.72
N GLY A 91 9.13 -10.23 16.41
CA GLY A 91 8.76 -11.18 17.46
C GLY A 91 7.30 -11.04 17.87
N PHE A 92 6.77 -12.06 18.53
CA PHE A 92 5.42 -12.08 19.10
C PHE A 92 5.36 -12.94 20.36
N THR A 93 4.30 -12.75 21.14
CA THR A 93 4.10 -13.35 22.46
C THR A 93 2.78 -14.10 22.51
N PRO A 94 2.71 -15.35 22.00
CA PRO A 94 1.47 -16.12 21.98
C PRO A 94 1.14 -16.64 23.40
N ASN A 95 0.66 -15.77 24.29
CA ASN A 95 0.33 -16.05 25.68
C ASN A 95 -1.17 -15.94 25.99
N GLY A 96 -1.98 -15.45 25.00
CA GLY A 96 -3.43 -15.34 25.10
C GLY A 96 -3.91 -14.11 25.86
N ASP A 97 -3.09 -13.06 25.98
CA ASP A 97 -3.47 -11.80 26.63
C ASP A 97 -4.18 -10.81 25.69
N GLY A 98 -4.24 -11.14 24.40
CA GLY A 98 -4.84 -10.30 23.34
C GLY A 98 -3.86 -9.34 22.66
N GLU A 99 -2.61 -9.27 23.11
CA GLU A 99 -1.57 -8.43 22.54
C GLU A 99 -0.44 -9.26 21.91
N ASN A 100 -0.16 -9.03 20.63
CA ASN A 100 0.90 -9.74 19.89
C ASN A 100 0.83 -11.27 19.96
N ASP A 101 -0.36 -11.83 20.10
CA ASP A 101 -0.60 -13.27 20.17
C ASP A 101 -0.47 -13.97 18.82
N VAL A 102 -0.51 -13.21 17.73
CA VAL A 102 -0.52 -13.74 16.37
C VAL A 102 0.53 -13.05 15.52
N PHE A 103 1.38 -13.85 14.87
CA PHE A 103 2.33 -13.40 13.87
C PHE A 103 1.63 -13.31 12.52
N ILE A 104 1.33 -12.09 12.06
CA ILE A 104 0.49 -11.80 10.90
C ILE A 104 1.15 -10.76 9.99
N ILE A 105 0.87 -10.84 8.69
CA ILE A 105 1.27 -9.82 7.72
C ILE A 105 0.38 -8.59 7.90
N ARG A 106 0.98 -7.44 8.16
CA ARG A 106 0.29 -6.15 8.24
C ARG A 106 0.58 -5.32 6.99
N GLY A 107 -0.32 -4.40 6.66
CA GLY A 107 -0.27 -3.58 5.44
C GLY A 107 -1.20 -4.11 4.37
N GLY A 108 -0.97 -3.78 3.13
CA GLY A 108 -1.82 -4.19 2.01
C GLY A 108 -2.70 -3.06 1.47
N PRO A 109 -3.74 -3.36 0.71
CA PRO A 109 -4.30 -4.70 0.46
C PRO A 109 -3.45 -5.55 -0.49
N PHE A 110 -3.38 -6.85 -0.22
CA PHE A 110 -2.61 -7.80 -1.02
C PHE A 110 -3.51 -8.79 -1.77
N ARG A 111 -3.05 -9.19 -2.97
CA ARG A 111 -3.56 -10.37 -3.69
C ARG A 111 -2.56 -11.49 -3.57
N ASN A 112 -3.01 -12.75 -3.63
CA ASN A 112 -2.14 -13.90 -3.77
C ASN A 112 -1.02 -13.95 -2.71
N VAL A 113 -1.40 -14.01 -1.47
CA VAL A 113 -0.49 -14.22 -0.35
C VAL A 113 0.01 -15.67 -0.34
N ASP A 114 1.29 -15.88 -0.14
CA ASP A 114 1.91 -17.18 0.21
C ASP A 114 2.84 -16.90 1.40
N PHE A 115 2.31 -17.12 2.59
CA PHE A 115 2.97 -16.84 3.86
C PHE A 115 3.32 -18.14 4.56
N LYS A 116 4.59 -18.31 4.92
CA LYS A 116 5.10 -19.52 5.57
C LYS A 116 6.01 -19.21 6.73
N VAL A 117 5.90 -20.01 7.79
CA VAL A 117 6.84 -20.02 8.91
C VAL A 117 7.54 -21.38 8.97
N TYR A 118 8.82 -21.33 9.24
CA TYR A 118 9.71 -22.48 9.29
C TYR A 118 10.37 -22.61 10.66
N ASN A 119 10.55 -23.84 11.09
CA ASN A 119 11.43 -24.15 12.22
C ASN A 119 12.91 -24.07 11.82
N ASN A 120 13.81 -24.26 12.79
CA ASN A 120 15.27 -24.19 12.56
C ASN A 120 15.83 -25.29 11.62
N TRP A 121 15.02 -26.31 11.28
CA TRP A 121 15.38 -27.36 10.35
C TRP A 121 14.83 -27.11 8.95
N GLY A 122 14.21 -25.94 8.71
CA GLY A 122 13.61 -25.59 7.42
C GLY A 122 12.27 -26.28 7.12
N GLN A 123 11.67 -26.92 8.14
CA GLN A 123 10.33 -27.51 7.98
C GLN A 123 9.26 -26.42 8.10
N VAL A 124 8.30 -26.40 7.20
CA VAL A 124 7.11 -25.54 7.28
C VAL A 124 6.27 -25.98 8.48
N ILE A 125 6.01 -25.07 9.39
CA ILE A 125 5.20 -25.27 10.59
C ILE A 125 3.89 -24.48 10.55
N PHE A 126 3.80 -23.48 9.69
CA PHE A 126 2.59 -22.71 9.39
C PHE A 126 2.61 -22.26 7.94
N GLU A 127 1.44 -22.24 7.31
CA GLU A 127 1.23 -21.63 5.99
C GLU A 127 -0.15 -21.00 5.89
N SER A 128 -0.24 -19.88 5.16
CA SER A 128 -1.49 -19.20 4.85
C SER A 128 -1.43 -18.55 3.46
N ASN A 129 -2.55 -18.57 2.76
CA ASN A 129 -2.76 -17.82 1.52
C ASN A 129 -3.62 -16.57 1.72
N ASP A 130 -3.90 -16.22 2.96
CA ASP A 130 -4.72 -15.09 3.39
C ASP A 130 -3.91 -14.21 4.33
N SER A 131 -3.84 -12.89 4.04
CA SER A 131 -3.14 -11.91 4.88
C SER A 131 -3.77 -11.73 6.26
N GLU A 132 -5.07 -12.03 6.38
CA GLU A 132 -5.79 -11.91 7.65
C GLU A 132 -5.60 -13.13 8.57
N VAL A 133 -4.97 -14.19 8.06
CA VAL A 133 -4.70 -15.41 8.82
C VAL A 133 -3.21 -15.48 9.19
N GLY A 134 -2.94 -15.25 10.47
CA GLY A 134 -1.59 -15.31 11.05
C GLY A 134 -1.31 -16.59 11.84
N TRP A 135 -0.05 -16.76 12.25
CA TRP A 135 0.41 -17.89 13.02
C TRP A 135 0.29 -17.61 14.55
N ASP A 136 -0.37 -18.50 15.24
CA ASP A 136 -0.63 -18.43 16.70
C ASP A 136 0.48 -19.06 17.57
N GLY A 137 1.60 -19.42 17.00
CA GLY A 137 2.68 -20.08 17.74
C GLY A 137 2.44 -21.56 18.03
N THR A 138 1.51 -22.20 17.31
CA THR A 138 1.28 -23.65 17.45
C THR A 138 1.73 -24.43 16.21
N TYR A 139 2.07 -25.70 16.40
CA TYR A 139 2.30 -26.67 15.34
C TYR A 139 1.66 -28.01 15.68
N LYS A 140 0.77 -28.51 14.83
CA LYS A 140 -0.03 -29.74 15.04
C LYS A 140 -0.77 -29.72 16.40
N GLY A 141 -1.34 -28.55 16.76
CA GLY A 141 -2.11 -28.35 17.99
C GLY A 141 -1.25 -28.28 19.26
N LYS A 142 0.07 -28.20 19.14
CA LYS A 142 0.98 -28.03 20.27
C LYS A 142 1.72 -26.71 20.16
N ILE A 143 1.87 -26.05 21.28
CA ILE A 143 2.63 -24.82 21.44
C ILE A 143 4.11 -25.11 21.09
N VAL A 144 4.70 -24.28 20.23
CA VAL A 144 6.13 -24.40 19.88
C VAL A 144 7.02 -23.83 20.99
N PRO A 145 8.27 -24.30 21.16
CA PRO A 145 9.22 -23.75 22.12
C PRO A 145 9.50 -22.26 21.84
N PRO A 146 9.78 -21.44 22.87
CA PRO A 146 10.37 -20.12 22.67
C PRO A 146 11.68 -20.21 21.90
N GLY A 147 11.94 -19.24 21.03
CA GLY A 147 13.14 -19.24 20.20
C GLY A 147 12.96 -18.54 18.87
N SER A 148 13.95 -18.68 18.00
CA SER A 148 13.96 -18.07 16.68
C SER A 148 13.37 -19.00 15.62
N TYR A 149 12.59 -18.43 14.74
CA TYR A 149 11.95 -19.08 13.59
C TYR A 149 12.20 -18.25 12.34
N ASN A 150 12.11 -18.85 11.16
CA ASN A 150 12.24 -18.14 9.91
C ASN A 150 10.89 -18.05 9.20
N TRP A 151 10.71 -17.03 8.38
CA TRP A 151 9.50 -16.86 7.60
C TRP A 151 9.78 -16.37 6.19
N THR A 152 8.87 -16.67 5.29
CA THR A 152 8.80 -16.09 3.94
C THR A 152 7.39 -15.59 3.67
N ALA A 153 7.29 -14.44 3.00
CA ALA A 153 6.02 -13.91 2.53
C ALA A 153 6.16 -13.49 1.07
N LYS A 154 5.36 -14.10 0.20
CA LYS A 154 5.22 -13.68 -1.19
C LYS A 154 3.86 -13.05 -1.33
N VAL A 155 3.84 -11.80 -1.72
CA VAL A 155 2.61 -11.03 -1.88
C VAL A 155 2.59 -10.36 -3.24
N LYS A 156 1.39 -10.16 -3.75
CA LYS A 156 1.12 -9.35 -4.92
C LYS A 156 0.21 -8.22 -4.46
N ASP A 157 0.63 -6.98 -4.62
CA ASP A 157 -0.25 -5.86 -4.34
C ASP A 157 -1.41 -5.82 -5.36
N ILE A 158 -2.52 -5.18 -5.02
CA ILE A 158 -3.70 -5.15 -5.88
C ILE A 158 -3.51 -4.31 -7.13
N TYR A 159 -2.48 -3.46 -7.18
CA TYR A 159 -2.25 -2.48 -8.24
C TYR A 159 -1.15 -2.89 -9.22
N SER A 160 -0.33 -3.90 -8.88
CA SER A 160 0.73 -4.38 -9.76
C SER A 160 0.66 -5.89 -9.97
N ASP A 161 1.09 -6.32 -11.17
CA ASP A 161 1.19 -7.74 -11.48
C ASP A 161 2.49 -8.38 -10.97
N LYS A 162 3.36 -7.59 -10.36
CA LYS A 162 4.64 -8.07 -9.84
C LYS A 162 4.47 -8.70 -8.46
N LYS A 163 4.98 -9.92 -8.32
CA LYS A 163 5.14 -10.55 -7.01
C LYS A 163 6.33 -9.95 -6.29
N LYS A 164 6.15 -9.65 -5.01
CA LYS A 164 7.23 -9.25 -4.10
C LYS A 164 7.46 -10.37 -3.10
N GLU A 165 8.71 -10.67 -2.80
CA GLU A 165 9.10 -11.72 -1.86
C GLU A 165 9.90 -11.08 -0.71
N PHE A 166 9.52 -11.43 0.50
CA PHE A 166 10.12 -10.97 1.75
C PHE A 166 10.48 -12.19 2.58
N SER A 167 11.53 -12.09 3.36
CA SER A 167 11.94 -13.12 4.30
C SER A 167 12.62 -12.52 5.50
N GLY A 168 12.58 -13.23 6.61
CA GLY A 168 13.21 -12.79 7.82
C GLY A 168 13.19 -13.85 8.90
N SER A 169 13.63 -13.44 10.09
CA SER A 169 13.51 -14.21 11.31
C SER A 169 12.55 -13.54 12.29
N LEU A 170 11.93 -14.33 13.13
CA LEU A 170 11.08 -13.85 14.22
C LEU A 170 11.44 -14.59 15.50
N SER A 171 11.17 -13.95 16.64
CA SER A 171 11.33 -14.53 17.96
C SER A 171 9.97 -14.85 18.58
N VAL A 172 9.77 -16.09 18.99
CA VAL A 172 8.66 -16.48 19.88
C VAL A 172 9.10 -16.27 21.33
N ILE A 173 8.41 -15.40 22.05
CA ILE A 173 8.69 -15.00 23.43
C ILE A 173 7.50 -15.44 24.27
N ARG A 174 7.75 -15.77 25.55
CA ARG A 174 6.71 -16.12 26.55
C ARG A 174 7.12 -15.67 27.93
#